data_f2f812005771c4cdbaa2c4dca2d39cfa
#
_entry.id   f2f812005771c4cdbaa2c4dca2d39cfa
#
_cell.length_a   1.000
_cell.length_b   1.000
_cell.length_c   1.000
_cell.angle_alpha   90.00
_cell.angle_beta   90.00
_cell.angle_gamma   90.00
#
_symmetry.space_group_name_H-M   'P 1'
#
loop_
_entity.id
_entity.type
_entity.pdbx_description
1 polymer ?
#
loop_
_entity_poly.entity_id
_entity_poly.type
_entity_poly.pdbx_seq_one_letter_code
_entity_poly.pdbx_strand_id
1 'polypeptide(L)'
;MIKVNEYFGGNVRSLGFDGPGGSSTVGVMAPGEYTFSTGAPETITVISGLMDVRLPGSDVWRSFPAGTTFDVGGQSSFDLRIGVATAYLCLFR
;
A
#
# COMPACT_ATOMS: atom_id res chain seq x y z
N MET A 1 5.96 -19.97 1.84
CA MET A 1 4.66 -20.12 1.16
C MET A 1 4.14 -18.75 0.76
N ILE A 2 3.59 -18.63 -0.42
CA ILE A 2 3.00 -17.38 -0.89
C ILE A 2 1.55 -17.30 -0.42
N LYS A 3 1.20 -16.20 0.25
CA LYS A 3 -0.13 -15.98 0.77
C LYS A 3 -0.90 -15.02 -0.12
N VAL A 4 -2.14 -15.37 -0.48
CA VAL A 4 -3.04 -14.50 -1.23
C VAL A 4 -3.90 -13.72 -0.25
N ASN A 5 -3.92 -12.38 -0.39
CA ASN A 5 -4.77 -11.48 0.39
C ASN A 5 -5.74 -10.77 -0.53
N GLU A 6 -6.98 -10.61 -0.06
CA GLU A 6 -8.03 -9.94 -0.82
C GLU A 6 -8.76 -8.98 0.11
N TYR A 7 -8.93 -7.72 -0.34
CA TYR A 7 -9.56 -6.65 0.40
C TYR A 7 -10.59 -5.93 -0.46
N PHE A 8 -11.57 -5.32 0.17
CA PHE A 8 -12.58 -4.47 -0.49
C PHE A 8 -13.27 -5.18 -1.66
N GLY A 9 -13.72 -6.43 -1.41
CA GLY A 9 -14.45 -7.19 -2.43
C GLY A 9 -13.61 -7.59 -3.63
N GLY A 10 -12.28 -7.67 -3.49
CA GLY A 10 -11.37 -8.03 -4.57
C GLY A 10 -10.80 -6.84 -5.33
N ASN A 11 -11.15 -5.62 -4.96
CA ASN A 11 -10.60 -4.42 -5.60
C ASN A 11 -9.12 -4.20 -5.25
N VAL A 12 -8.65 -4.80 -4.15
CA VAL A 12 -7.23 -4.84 -3.78
C VAL A 12 -6.85 -6.29 -3.54
N ARG A 13 -5.81 -6.75 -4.23
CA ARG A 13 -5.26 -8.11 -4.04
C ARG A 13 -3.76 -8.02 -3.92
N SER A 14 -3.19 -8.81 -3.01
CA SER A 14 -1.76 -8.87 -2.81
C SER A 14 -1.30 -10.30 -2.57
N LEU A 15 0.00 -10.51 -2.81
CA LEU A 15 0.69 -11.76 -2.53
C LEU A 15 1.71 -11.49 -1.43
N GLY A 16 1.59 -12.22 -0.32
CA GLY A 16 2.54 -12.14 0.79
C GLY A 16 3.68 -13.12 0.62
N PHE A 17 4.90 -12.69 0.93
CA PHE A 17 6.10 -13.52 0.83
C PHE A 17 7.20 -13.01 1.74
N ASP A 18 8.17 -13.86 2.04
CA ASP A 18 9.37 -13.48 2.77
C ASP A 18 10.47 -13.18 1.75
N GLY A 19 10.73 -11.89 1.55
CA GLY A 19 11.74 -11.42 0.63
C GLY A 19 13.07 -11.18 1.32
N PRO A 20 14.11 -10.74 0.57
CA PRO A 20 15.43 -10.47 1.14
C PRO A 20 15.40 -9.33 2.17
N GLY A 21 14.44 -8.43 2.10
CA GLY A 21 14.26 -7.34 3.07
C GLY A 21 13.36 -7.70 4.24
N GLY A 22 12.72 -8.87 4.24
CA GLY A 22 11.79 -9.33 5.26
C GLY A 22 10.40 -9.62 4.71
N SER A 23 9.42 -9.69 5.61
CA SER A 23 8.02 -9.96 5.26
C SER A 23 7.49 -8.86 4.36
N SER A 24 6.94 -9.24 3.21
CA SER A 24 6.55 -8.29 2.15
C SER A 24 5.25 -8.71 1.49
N THR A 25 4.60 -7.75 0.84
CA THR A 25 3.51 -8.02 -0.10
C THR A 25 3.76 -7.27 -1.40
N VAL A 26 3.33 -7.86 -2.50
CA VAL A 26 3.21 -7.20 -3.79
C VAL A 26 1.75 -7.26 -4.20
N GLY A 27 1.19 -6.14 -4.64
CA GLY A 27 -0.23 -6.09 -4.91
C GLY A 27 -0.64 -5.10 -5.98
N VAL A 28 -1.94 -5.16 -6.28
CA VAL A 28 -2.58 -4.25 -7.24
C VAL A 28 -3.87 -3.74 -6.62
N MET A 29 -4.10 -2.44 -6.78
CA MET A 29 -5.32 -1.74 -6.37
C MET A 29 -6.08 -1.27 -7.59
N ALA A 30 -7.35 -1.64 -7.70
CA ALA A 30 -8.25 -1.05 -8.69
C ALA A 30 -8.56 0.40 -8.33
N PRO A 31 -9.03 1.23 -9.29
CA PRO A 31 -9.51 2.58 -8.96
C PRO A 31 -10.54 2.56 -7.85
N GLY A 32 -10.43 3.49 -6.91
CA GLY A 32 -11.31 3.61 -5.76
C GLY A 32 -10.67 4.38 -4.62
N GLU A 33 -11.39 4.46 -3.50
CA GLU A 33 -10.90 5.06 -2.27
C GLU A 33 -10.83 3.98 -1.20
N TYR A 34 -9.69 3.95 -0.48
CA TYR A 34 -9.42 2.90 0.50
C TYR A 34 -8.83 3.48 1.77
N THR A 35 -9.14 2.83 2.90
CA THR A 35 -8.48 3.10 4.17
C THR A 35 -7.85 1.80 4.67
N PHE A 36 -6.56 1.84 4.94
CA PHE A 36 -5.83 0.70 5.48
C PHE A 36 -5.33 0.99 6.88
N SER A 37 -5.41 -0.01 7.74
CA SER A 37 -4.83 0.03 9.08
C SER A 37 -3.51 -0.70 9.09
N THR A 38 -2.54 -0.18 9.86
CA THR A 38 -1.24 -0.81 10.02
C THR A 38 -1.11 -1.46 11.39
N GLY A 39 -0.48 -2.62 11.44
CA GLY A 39 0.03 -3.21 12.67
C GLY A 39 1.49 -2.82 12.85
N ALA A 40 2.38 -3.45 12.08
CA ALA A 40 3.78 -3.06 11.98
C ALA A 40 3.93 -1.81 11.11
N PRO A 41 5.04 -1.05 11.26
CA PRO A 41 5.39 -0.01 10.30
C PRO A 41 5.58 -0.60 8.90
N GLU A 42 5.25 0.19 7.88
CA GLU A 42 5.31 -0.25 6.48
C GLU A 42 6.11 0.73 5.63
N THR A 43 6.87 0.20 4.68
CA THR A 43 7.48 0.97 3.61
C THR A 43 6.84 0.55 2.30
N ILE A 44 6.19 1.49 1.61
CA ILE A 44 5.43 1.21 0.39
C ILE A 44 6.12 1.87 -0.79
N THR A 45 6.39 1.07 -1.82
CA THR A 45 6.95 1.54 -3.09
C THR A 45 5.92 1.39 -4.18
N VAL A 46 5.63 2.47 -4.91
CA VAL A 46 4.74 2.43 -6.05
C VAL A 46 5.51 1.88 -7.26
N ILE A 47 5.03 0.77 -7.82
CA ILE A 47 5.67 0.11 -8.97
C ILE A 47 5.13 0.65 -10.28
N SER A 48 3.80 0.80 -10.37
CA SER A 48 3.12 1.27 -11.58
C SER A 48 1.87 2.01 -11.18
N GLY A 49 1.57 3.11 -11.82
CA GLY A 49 0.39 3.91 -11.54
C GLY A 49 0.70 5.11 -10.65
N LEU A 50 -0.22 5.47 -9.79
CA LEU A 50 -0.15 6.65 -8.93
C LEU A 50 -0.97 6.42 -7.68
N MET A 51 -0.40 6.72 -6.51
CA MET A 51 -1.14 6.74 -5.25
C MET A 51 -1.27 8.17 -4.73
N ASP A 52 -2.51 8.61 -4.48
CA ASP A 52 -2.76 9.78 -3.67
C ASP A 52 -2.98 9.30 -2.24
N VAL A 53 -2.17 9.79 -1.31
CA VAL A 53 -2.07 9.29 0.06
C VAL A 53 -2.30 10.41 1.05
N ARG A 54 -3.16 10.16 2.04
CA ARG A 54 -3.25 10.98 3.24
C ARG A 54 -2.68 10.16 4.39
N LEU A 55 -1.49 10.58 4.85
CA LEU A 55 -0.77 9.88 5.91
C LEU A 55 -1.42 10.09 7.28
N PRO A 56 -1.15 9.22 8.27
CA PRO A 56 -1.74 9.34 9.59
C PRO A 56 -1.49 10.72 10.22
N GLY A 57 -2.54 11.31 10.78
CA GLY A 57 -2.47 12.62 11.42
C GLY A 57 -2.35 13.81 10.49
N SER A 58 -2.42 13.61 9.18
CA SER A 58 -2.32 14.67 8.18
C SER A 58 -3.66 14.91 7.50
N ASP A 59 -3.95 16.19 7.20
CA ASP A 59 -5.10 16.58 6.37
C ASP A 59 -4.68 16.82 4.91
N VAL A 60 -3.42 16.63 4.59
CA VAL A 60 -2.86 16.91 3.27
C VAL A 60 -2.74 15.63 2.46
N TRP A 61 -3.27 15.64 1.24
CA TRP A 61 -3.07 14.57 0.27
C TRP A 61 -1.78 14.79 -0.49
N ARG A 62 -0.97 13.73 -0.61
CA ARG A 62 0.29 13.75 -1.34
C ARG A 62 0.26 12.68 -2.42
N SER A 63 0.81 13.01 -3.58
CA SER A 63 0.86 12.09 -4.73
C SER A 63 2.20 11.39 -4.80
N PHE A 64 2.15 10.07 -4.97
CA PHE A 64 3.33 9.21 -5.10
C PHE A 64 3.24 8.47 -6.44
N PRO A 65 3.98 8.94 -7.45
CA PRO A 65 4.03 8.25 -8.75
C PRO A 65 4.91 7.00 -8.70
N ALA A 66 4.88 6.23 -9.78
CA ALA A 66 5.72 5.04 -9.93
C ALA A 66 7.20 5.37 -9.65
N GLY A 67 7.88 4.49 -8.93
CA GLY A 67 9.27 4.65 -8.53
C GLY A 67 9.48 5.40 -7.23
N THR A 68 8.43 5.91 -6.61
CA THR A 68 8.54 6.61 -5.31
C THR A 68 8.15 5.70 -4.16
N THR A 69 8.63 6.06 -2.97
CA THR A 69 8.45 5.29 -1.74
C THR A 69 7.97 6.19 -0.62
N PHE A 70 7.10 5.68 0.24
CA PHE A 70 6.71 6.38 1.46
C PHE A 70 6.60 5.39 2.63
N ASP A 71 6.76 5.93 3.85
CA ASP A 71 6.67 5.16 5.09
C ASP A 71 5.38 5.48 5.81
N VAL A 72 4.79 4.45 6.43
CA VAL A 72 3.63 4.59 7.31
C VAL A 72 3.99 4.00 8.66
N GLY A 73 3.71 4.74 9.73
CA GLY A 73 3.95 4.28 11.10
C GLY A 73 3.08 3.10 11.47
N GLY A 74 3.52 2.35 12.48
CA GLY A 74 2.74 1.22 13.01
C GLY A 74 1.53 1.68 13.82
N GLN A 75 0.56 0.79 13.99
CA GLN A 75 -0.66 0.98 14.79
C GLN A 75 -1.39 2.29 14.42
N SER A 76 -1.53 2.53 13.14
CA SER A 76 -2.17 3.74 12.60
C SER A 76 -3.02 3.38 11.38
N SER A 77 -3.56 4.39 10.70
CA SER A 77 -4.30 4.20 9.46
C SER A 77 -3.98 5.30 8.48
N PHE A 78 -4.12 5.00 7.19
CA PHE A 78 -3.90 5.96 6.12
C PHE A 78 -4.94 5.77 5.03
N ASP A 79 -5.20 6.84 4.29
CA ASP A 79 -6.20 6.85 3.24
C ASP A 79 -5.55 6.93 1.88
N LEU A 80 -6.17 6.27 0.90
CA LEU A 80 -5.71 6.22 -0.48
C LEU A 80 -6.82 6.61 -1.42
N ARG A 81 -6.47 7.38 -2.45
CA ARG A 81 -7.30 7.61 -3.63
C ARG A 81 -6.55 7.09 -4.84
N ILE A 82 -7.15 6.14 -5.53
CA ILE A 82 -6.54 5.46 -6.68
C ILE A 82 -7.41 5.78 -7.91
N GLY A 83 -6.85 6.55 -8.84
CA GLY A 83 -7.55 6.94 -10.06
C GLY A 83 -7.25 6.03 -11.24
N VAL A 84 -6.15 5.30 -11.19
CA VAL A 84 -5.72 4.31 -12.18
C VAL A 84 -5.24 3.07 -11.46
N ALA A 85 -5.46 1.89 -12.01
CA ALA A 85 -4.98 0.65 -11.38
C ALA A 85 -3.48 0.77 -11.07
N THR A 86 -3.12 0.50 -9.82
CA THR A 86 -1.78 0.80 -9.28
C THR A 86 -1.20 -0.43 -8.63
N ALA A 87 0.04 -0.75 -9.00
CA ALA A 87 0.81 -1.85 -8.41
C ALA A 87 1.81 -1.30 -7.39
N TYR A 88 2.03 -2.05 -6.31
CA TYR A 88 2.88 -1.63 -5.21
C TYR A 88 3.63 -2.79 -4.58
N LEU A 89 4.72 -2.45 -3.91
CA LEU A 89 5.46 -3.35 -3.01
C LEU A 89 5.38 -2.77 -1.60
N CYS A 90 5.01 -3.59 -0.63
CA CYS A 90 4.96 -3.20 0.78
C CYS A 90 5.94 -4.05 1.56
N LEU A 91 6.85 -3.41 2.30
CA LEU A 91 7.75 -4.06 3.24
C LEU A 91 7.26 -3.77 4.66
N PHE A 92 7.04 -4.82 5.43
CA PHE A 92 6.69 -4.71 6.86
C PHE A 92 7.98 -4.68 7.69
N ARG A 93 8.07 -3.73 8.60
CA ARG A 93 9.28 -3.52 9.41
C ARG A 93 9.08 -3.77 10.88
#